data_6290a499c2f4d0372953b37cad14042a
#
_entry.id   6290a499c2f4d0372953b37cad14042a
#
_cell.length_a   1.000
_cell.length_b   1.000
_cell.length_c   1.000
_cell.angle_alpha   90.00
_cell.angle_beta   90.00
_cell.angle_gamma   90.00
#
_symmetry.space_group_name_H-M   'P 1'
#
loop_
_entity.id
_entity.type
_entity.pdbx_description
1 polymer ?
#
loop_
_entity_poly.entity_id
_entity_poly.type
_entity_poly.pdbx_seq_one_letter_code
_entity_poly.pdbx_strand_id
1 'polypeptide(L)'
;QRIWVMDRGVPTEAALEQMRAGTPPVHYLVGTPKGRLSRMEAALSERPWVEVRAQLRVKCVPEDGEVYVLTESPARVSKERSMRRRAMKKYWKRLGELSELKATKRDELLLKLGKAAGEAGAAARLIDTTVSPQGVLTYQLNREKLRIVRRREGRYLLRTNLTDYEPDALWRYYMQLVFVEEAFRTLKGDL
;
A
#
# COMPACT_ATOMS: atom_id res chain seq x y z
N GLN A 1 -6.74 -5.36 29.81
CA GLN A 1 -6.50 -4.19 28.97
C GLN A 1 -7.15 -4.42 27.59
N ARG A 2 -7.92 -3.45 27.07
CA ARG A 2 -8.54 -3.53 25.74
C ARG A 2 -7.68 -2.77 24.75
N ILE A 3 -7.43 -3.38 23.57
CA ILE A 3 -6.68 -2.77 22.48
C ILE A 3 -7.61 -2.72 21.25
N TRP A 4 -7.76 -1.55 20.67
CA TRP A 4 -8.52 -1.36 19.43
C TRP A 4 -7.61 -1.58 18.24
N VAL A 5 -7.82 -2.69 17.52
CA VAL A 5 -7.09 -2.98 16.30
C VAL A 5 -7.96 -2.53 15.11
N MET A 6 -7.42 -1.63 14.29
CA MET A 6 -8.18 -0.98 13.22
C MET A 6 -7.40 -1.01 11.91
N ASP A 7 -8.13 -1.20 10.79
CA ASP A 7 -7.50 -1.10 9.47
C ASP A 7 -7.24 0.37 9.11
N ARG A 8 -6.38 0.54 8.11
CA ARG A 8 -6.02 1.86 7.59
C ARG A 8 -7.25 2.60 7.08
N GLY A 9 -7.33 3.88 7.42
CA GLY A 9 -8.41 4.77 6.98
C GLY A 9 -9.68 4.69 7.82
N VAL A 10 -9.74 3.83 8.84
CA VAL A 10 -10.86 3.79 9.79
C VAL A 10 -10.80 4.95 10.77
N PRO A 11 -9.71 5.17 11.53
CA PRO A 11 -9.63 6.28 12.46
C PRO A 11 -9.13 7.57 11.77
N THR A 12 -9.66 8.69 12.20
CA THR A 12 -9.13 10.02 11.89
C THR A 12 -8.02 10.39 12.90
N GLU A 13 -7.17 11.36 12.58
CA GLU A 13 -6.16 11.87 13.53
C GLU A 13 -6.83 12.40 14.81
N ALA A 14 -7.95 13.13 14.68
CA ALA A 14 -8.70 13.63 15.82
C ALA A 14 -9.22 12.50 16.73
N ALA A 15 -9.69 11.40 16.14
CA ALA A 15 -10.13 10.24 16.93
C ALA A 15 -8.96 9.60 17.69
N LEU A 16 -7.80 9.44 17.05
CA LEU A 16 -6.61 8.89 17.71
C LEU A 16 -6.11 9.81 18.82
N GLU A 17 -6.18 11.12 18.63
CA GLU A 17 -5.83 12.10 19.65
C GLU A 17 -6.78 12.03 20.86
N GLN A 18 -8.08 11.95 20.63
CA GLN A 18 -9.08 11.72 21.67
C GLN A 18 -8.83 10.42 22.43
N MET A 19 -8.45 9.35 21.73
CA MET A 19 -8.12 8.08 22.37
C MET A 19 -6.89 8.19 23.28
N ARG A 20 -5.87 8.97 22.88
CA ARG A 20 -4.68 9.22 23.71
C ARG A 20 -4.98 10.10 24.91
N ALA A 21 -5.79 11.15 24.72
CA ALA A 21 -6.12 12.13 25.75
C ALA A 21 -7.11 11.61 26.80
N GLY A 22 -7.77 10.49 26.55
CA GLY A 22 -8.73 9.88 27.47
C GLY A 22 -8.11 9.49 28.83
N THR A 23 -8.95 9.46 29.88
CA THR A 23 -8.53 9.04 31.21
C THR A 23 -9.42 7.89 31.70
N PRO A 24 -8.95 6.64 31.69
CA PRO A 24 -7.63 6.18 31.18
C PRO A 24 -7.51 6.27 29.64
N PRO A 25 -6.30 6.36 29.09
CA PRO A 25 -6.10 6.40 27.65
C PRO A 25 -6.56 5.10 27.00
N VAL A 26 -7.15 5.21 25.81
CA VAL A 26 -7.59 4.07 25.03
C VAL A 26 -6.45 3.60 24.15
N HIS A 27 -6.10 2.32 24.25
CA HIS A 27 -5.02 1.72 23.47
C HIS A 27 -5.49 1.30 22.08
N TYR A 28 -4.64 1.56 21.09
CA TYR A 28 -4.93 1.22 19.71
C TYR A 28 -3.71 0.71 18.95
N LEU A 29 -4.00 -0.03 17.88
CA LEU A 29 -3.06 -0.45 16.85
C LEU A 29 -3.72 -0.27 15.50
N VAL A 30 -3.14 0.55 14.64
CA VAL A 30 -3.77 1.00 13.39
C VAL A 30 -2.86 0.75 12.20
N GLY A 31 -3.42 0.19 11.13
CA GLY A 31 -2.77 0.19 9.83
C GLY A 31 -2.63 1.61 9.29
N THR A 32 -1.45 1.98 8.82
CA THR A 32 -1.17 3.33 8.32
C THR A 32 -1.10 3.34 6.80
N PRO A 33 -1.65 4.35 6.12
CA PRO A 33 -1.55 4.47 4.66
C PRO A 33 -0.09 4.50 4.17
N LYS A 34 0.18 3.81 3.05
CA LYS A 34 1.54 3.75 2.46
C LYS A 34 2.14 5.14 2.12
N GLY A 35 1.31 6.16 1.95
CA GLY A 35 1.77 7.54 1.76
C GLY A 35 2.53 8.11 2.96
N ARG A 36 2.16 7.71 4.17
CA ARG A 36 2.85 8.14 5.40
C ARG A 36 4.24 7.50 5.54
N LEU A 37 4.45 6.33 4.96
CA LEU A 37 5.76 5.67 4.90
C LEU A 37 6.83 6.58 4.29
N SER A 38 6.47 7.43 3.33
CA SER A 38 7.41 8.37 2.70
C SER A 38 7.98 9.39 3.68
N ARG A 39 7.18 9.84 4.65
CA ARG A 39 7.62 10.82 5.67
C ARG A 39 8.57 10.20 6.67
N MET A 40 8.39 8.91 6.94
CA MET A 40 9.18 8.18 7.92
C MET A 40 10.36 7.44 7.29
N GLU A 41 10.51 7.49 5.96
CA GLU A 41 11.51 6.69 5.23
C GLU A 41 12.93 7.01 5.70
N ALA A 42 13.23 8.27 6.02
CA ALA A 42 14.53 8.69 6.57
C ALA A 42 14.76 8.07 7.95
N ALA A 43 13.86 8.29 8.89
CA ALA A 43 13.96 7.76 10.26
C ALA A 43 13.98 6.22 10.29
N LEU A 44 13.22 5.58 9.40
CA LEU A 44 13.19 4.13 9.28
C LEU A 44 14.45 3.57 8.60
N SER A 45 15.12 4.33 7.71
CA SER A 45 16.35 3.86 7.05
C SER A 45 17.51 3.69 8.03
N GLU A 46 17.60 4.54 9.03
CA GLU A 46 18.64 4.51 10.06
C GLU A 46 18.48 3.38 11.08
N ARG A 47 17.30 2.80 11.19
CA ARG A 47 17.03 1.72 12.14
C ARG A 47 17.39 0.36 11.55
N PRO A 48 17.98 -0.55 12.33
CA PRO A 48 18.23 -1.91 11.89
C PRO A 48 16.91 -2.68 11.74
N TRP A 49 16.91 -3.68 10.86
CA TRP A 49 15.85 -4.68 10.83
C TRP A 49 16.05 -5.66 11.97
N VAL A 50 15.00 -5.90 12.73
CA VAL A 50 14.94 -6.94 13.76
C VAL A 50 14.08 -8.08 13.22
N GLU A 51 14.63 -9.29 13.20
CA GLU A 51 13.88 -10.49 12.85
C GLU A 51 13.08 -10.92 14.08
N VAL A 52 11.75 -10.90 13.96
CA VAL A 52 10.84 -11.20 15.07
C VAL A 52 10.44 -12.67 15.04
N ARG A 53 10.32 -13.21 13.84
CA ARG A 53 10.10 -14.64 13.56
C ARG A 53 10.54 -14.97 12.13
N ALA A 54 10.57 -16.25 11.78
CA ALA A 54 10.92 -16.69 10.44
C ALA A 54 10.13 -15.91 9.38
N GLN A 55 10.84 -15.25 8.48
CA GLN A 55 10.29 -14.46 7.37
C GLN A 55 9.47 -13.21 7.79
N LEU A 56 9.64 -12.70 9.00
CA LEU A 56 9.07 -11.43 9.44
C LEU A 56 10.15 -10.54 10.05
N ARG A 57 10.38 -9.41 9.42
CA ARG A 57 11.30 -8.39 9.91
C ARG A 57 10.54 -7.12 10.22
N VAL A 58 10.96 -6.43 11.28
CA VAL A 58 10.35 -5.19 11.73
C VAL A 58 11.40 -4.11 11.99
N LYS A 59 10.97 -2.86 11.87
CA LYS A 59 11.67 -1.68 12.37
C LYS A 59 10.70 -0.87 13.20
N CYS A 60 11.14 -0.39 14.35
CA CYS A 60 10.32 0.45 15.23
C CYS A 60 10.91 1.85 15.33
N VAL A 61 10.06 2.87 15.22
CA VAL A 61 10.42 4.27 15.39
C VAL A 61 9.45 4.89 16.40
N PRO A 62 9.90 5.29 17.60
CA PRO A 62 9.09 6.08 18.50
C PRO A 62 8.96 7.52 17.95
N GLU A 63 7.76 8.09 18.03
CA GLU A 63 7.45 9.46 17.62
C GLU A 63 6.24 9.96 18.43
N ASP A 64 6.39 11.05 19.14
CA ASP A 64 5.31 11.76 19.87
C ASP A 64 4.42 10.87 20.74
N GLY A 65 5.02 10.00 21.55
CA GLY A 65 4.29 9.09 22.46
C GLY A 65 3.61 7.93 21.77
N GLU A 66 3.93 7.69 20.51
CA GLU A 66 3.51 6.55 19.72
C GLU A 66 4.72 5.77 19.20
N VAL A 67 4.45 4.57 18.69
CA VAL A 67 5.45 3.76 17.99
C VAL A 67 4.95 3.42 16.60
N TYR A 68 5.76 3.71 15.61
CA TYR A 68 5.56 3.25 14.23
C TYR A 68 6.33 1.96 14.01
N VAL A 69 5.62 0.92 13.58
CA VAL A 69 6.18 -0.40 13.32
C VAL A 69 6.12 -0.68 11.82
N LEU A 70 7.27 -0.64 11.16
CA LEU A 70 7.39 -1.07 9.78
C LEU A 70 7.66 -2.56 9.75
N THR A 71 6.77 -3.31 9.13
CA THR A 71 6.91 -4.76 8.94
C THR A 71 7.18 -5.10 7.49
N GLU A 72 7.97 -6.14 7.23
CA GLU A 72 8.22 -6.68 5.90
C GLU A 72 8.02 -8.19 5.88
N SER A 73 7.17 -8.67 4.96
CA SER A 73 6.90 -10.09 4.74
C SER A 73 7.24 -10.50 3.31
N PRO A 74 8.18 -11.43 3.09
CA PRO A 74 8.56 -11.93 1.75
C PRO A 74 7.40 -12.54 0.97
N ALA A 75 6.52 -13.26 1.64
CA ALA A 75 5.33 -13.84 1.02
C ALA A 75 4.43 -12.76 0.40
N ARG A 76 4.26 -11.65 1.13
CA ARG A 76 3.50 -10.52 0.62
C ARG A 76 4.23 -9.74 -0.47
N VAL A 77 5.54 -9.60 -0.38
CA VAL A 77 6.36 -9.05 -1.47
C VAL A 77 6.10 -9.82 -2.76
N SER A 78 6.15 -11.15 -2.70
CA SER A 78 5.90 -12.03 -3.85
C SER A 78 4.49 -11.85 -4.41
N LYS A 79 3.47 -11.81 -3.54
CA LYS A 79 2.06 -11.61 -3.92
C LYS A 79 1.86 -10.24 -4.59
N GLU A 80 2.28 -9.15 -3.96
CA GLU A 80 2.12 -7.79 -4.49
C GLU A 80 2.89 -7.61 -5.81
N ARG A 81 4.08 -8.18 -5.92
CA ARG A 81 4.88 -8.19 -7.16
C ARG A 81 4.17 -8.92 -8.29
N SER A 82 3.59 -10.07 -8.02
CA SER A 82 2.81 -10.84 -8.99
C SER A 82 1.59 -10.07 -9.47
N MET A 83 0.82 -9.49 -8.54
CA MET A 83 -0.35 -8.67 -8.86
C MET A 83 0.02 -7.46 -9.73
N ARG A 84 1.07 -6.72 -9.36
CA ARG A 84 1.55 -5.58 -10.14
C ARG A 84 1.98 -6.00 -11.55
N ARG A 85 2.80 -7.07 -11.67
CA ARG A 85 3.24 -7.58 -12.99
C ARG A 85 2.06 -7.93 -13.88
N ARG A 86 1.04 -8.58 -13.34
CA ARG A 86 -0.17 -8.96 -14.08
C ARG A 86 -0.94 -7.72 -14.57
N ALA A 87 -1.15 -6.74 -13.69
CA ALA A 87 -1.84 -5.50 -14.03
C ALA A 87 -1.06 -4.69 -15.08
N MET A 88 0.27 -4.56 -14.92
CA MET A 88 1.13 -3.90 -15.89
C MET A 88 1.10 -4.60 -17.27
N LYS A 89 1.17 -5.94 -17.30
CA LYS A 89 1.11 -6.70 -18.55
C LYS A 89 -0.21 -6.47 -19.29
N LYS A 90 -1.33 -6.48 -18.53
CA LYS A 90 -2.66 -6.21 -19.12
C LYS A 90 -2.72 -4.78 -19.70
N TYR A 91 -2.24 -3.80 -18.95
CA TYR A 91 -2.25 -2.40 -19.38
C TYR A 91 -1.32 -2.18 -20.59
N TRP A 92 -0.11 -2.75 -20.56
CA TRP A 92 0.85 -2.67 -21.66
C TRP A 92 0.27 -3.23 -22.96
N LYS A 93 -0.38 -4.39 -22.89
CA LYS A 93 -1.07 -4.98 -24.04
C LYS A 93 -2.14 -4.01 -24.57
N ARG A 94 -2.94 -3.42 -23.68
CA ARG A 94 -3.99 -2.47 -24.08
C ARG A 94 -3.43 -1.22 -24.74
N LEU A 95 -2.30 -0.70 -24.26
CA LEU A 95 -1.60 0.43 -24.89
C LEU A 95 -1.09 0.07 -26.29
N GLY A 96 -0.57 -1.15 -26.49
CA GLY A 96 -0.19 -1.65 -27.81
C GLY A 96 -1.38 -1.64 -28.77
N GLU A 97 -2.52 -2.21 -28.38
CA GLU A 97 -3.74 -2.20 -29.17
C GLU A 97 -4.19 -0.76 -29.53
N LEU A 98 -4.10 0.18 -28.59
CA LEU A 98 -4.44 1.57 -28.82
C LEU A 98 -3.46 2.28 -29.76
N SER A 99 -2.17 1.95 -29.72
CA SER A 99 -1.16 2.55 -30.57
C SER A 99 -1.24 2.09 -32.04
N GLU A 100 -1.88 0.93 -32.29
CA GLU A 100 -2.10 0.38 -33.63
C GLU A 100 -3.38 0.91 -34.32
N LEU A 101 -4.22 1.66 -33.60
CA LEU A 101 -5.45 2.22 -34.16
C LEU A 101 -5.13 3.27 -35.22
N LYS A 102 -5.48 2.97 -36.47
CA LYS A 102 -5.33 3.88 -37.60
C LYS A 102 -6.51 4.85 -37.67
N ALA A 103 -6.25 6.09 -38.08
CA ALA A 103 -7.26 7.12 -38.38
C ALA A 103 -8.20 7.48 -37.18
N THR A 104 -7.78 7.26 -35.94
CA THR A 104 -8.56 7.66 -34.76
C THR A 104 -8.30 9.13 -34.44
N LYS A 105 -9.37 9.91 -34.21
CA LYS A 105 -9.23 11.29 -33.78
C LYS A 105 -8.54 11.34 -32.43
N ARG A 106 -7.67 12.34 -32.22
CA ARG A 106 -6.89 12.52 -30.99
C ARG A 106 -7.75 12.45 -29.73
N ASP A 107 -8.90 13.12 -29.72
CA ASP A 107 -9.79 13.17 -28.55
C ASP A 107 -10.42 11.81 -28.23
N GLU A 108 -10.78 11.05 -29.25
CA GLU A 108 -11.28 9.69 -29.08
C GLU A 108 -10.18 8.76 -28.53
N LEU A 109 -8.95 8.92 -28.97
CA LEU A 109 -7.81 8.16 -28.46
C LEU A 109 -7.53 8.51 -26.99
N LEU A 110 -7.63 9.79 -26.62
CA LEU A 110 -7.49 10.24 -25.22
C LEU A 110 -8.57 9.65 -24.31
N LEU A 111 -9.83 9.59 -24.76
CA LEU A 111 -10.91 8.95 -24.01
C LEU A 111 -10.65 7.45 -23.81
N LYS A 112 -10.25 6.74 -24.84
CA LYS A 112 -9.90 5.31 -24.78
C LYS A 112 -8.71 5.08 -23.84
N LEU A 113 -7.70 5.93 -23.90
CA LEU A 113 -6.52 5.89 -23.02
C LEU A 113 -6.92 6.14 -21.56
N GLY A 114 -7.78 7.14 -21.30
CA GLY A 114 -8.30 7.43 -19.95
C GLY A 114 -9.06 6.24 -19.36
N LYS A 115 -9.93 5.58 -20.13
CA LYS A 115 -10.62 4.36 -19.73
C LYS A 115 -9.64 3.24 -19.42
N ALA A 116 -8.67 2.98 -20.30
CA ALA A 116 -7.65 1.95 -20.09
C ALA A 116 -6.80 2.21 -18.83
N ALA A 117 -6.44 3.48 -18.56
CA ALA A 117 -5.72 3.87 -17.36
C ALA A 117 -6.56 3.66 -16.09
N GLY A 118 -7.86 3.99 -16.13
CA GLY A 118 -8.80 3.73 -15.03
C GLY A 118 -8.90 2.23 -14.69
N GLU A 119 -9.03 1.38 -15.72
CA GLU A 119 -9.07 -0.08 -15.56
C GLU A 119 -7.74 -0.66 -15.02
N ALA A 120 -6.61 -0.08 -15.39
CA ALA A 120 -5.29 -0.48 -14.91
C ALA A 120 -4.99 0.00 -13.48
N GLY A 121 -5.70 1.01 -13.00
CA GLY A 121 -5.56 1.56 -11.67
C GLY A 121 -4.13 1.99 -11.34
N ALA A 122 -3.56 1.46 -10.25
CA ALA A 122 -2.21 1.82 -9.81
C ALA A 122 -1.11 1.48 -10.84
N ALA A 123 -1.33 0.49 -11.72
CA ALA A 123 -0.35 0.11 -12.74
C ALA A 123 -0.18 1.18 -13.83
N ALA A 124 -1.22 1.95 -14.11
CA ALA A 124 -1.15 3.03 -15.09
C ALA A 124 -0.10 4.09 -14.73
N ARG A 125 0.11 4.35 -13.45
CA ARG A 125 1.09 5.33 -12.96
C ARG A 125 2.54 4.94 -13.23
N LEU A 126 2.79 3.66 -13.58
CA LEU A 126 4.12 3.11 -13.84
C LEU A 126 4.52 3.20 -15.31
N ILE A 127 3.61 3.65 -16.16
CA ILE A 127 3.82 3.77 -17.60
C ILE A 127 3.49 5.21 -17.98
N ASP A 128 4.47 5.93 -18.48
CA ASP A 128 4.26 7.27 -19.00
C ASP A 128 3.68 7.14 -20.40
N THR A 129 2.61 7.89 -20.69
CA THR A 129 1.90 7.87 -21.97
C THR A 129 1.81 9.29 -22.53
N THR A 130 2.01 9.44 -23.82
CA THR A 130 1.88 10.72 -24.53
C THR A 130 1.12 10.53 -25.84
N VAL A 131 0.18 11.43 -26.13
CA VAL A 131 -0.54 11.46 -27.41
C VAL A 131 -0.17 12.74 -28.15
N SER A 132 0.43 12.58 -29.33
CA SER A 132 0.82 13.73 -30.15
C SER A 132 -0.41 14.47 -30.69
N PRO A 133 -0.25 15.72 -31.20
CA PRO A 133 -1.33 16.43 -31.89
C PRO A 133 -1.91 15.65 -33.09
N GLN A 134 -1.09 14.81 -33.72
CA GLN A 134 -1.47 13.97 -34.85
C GLN A 134 -2.18 12.66 -34.44
N GLY A 135 -2.43 12.45 -33.14
CA GLY A 135 -3.11 11.25 -32.64
C GLY A 135 -2.21 10.01 -32.54
N VAL A 136 -0.88 10.19 -32.43
CA VAL A 136 0.05 9.07 -32.24
C VAL A 136 0.27 8.85 -30.76
N LEU A 137 -0.01 7.65 -30.27
CA LEU A 137 0.25 7.23 -28.89
C LEU A 137 1.68 6.68 -28.76
N THR A 138 2.44 7.25 -27.82
CA THR A 138 3.71 6.70 -27.35
C THR A 138 3.63 6.38 -25.88
N TYR A 139 4.31 5.32 -25.44
CA TYR A 139 4.31 4.90 -24.05
C TYR A 139 5.62 4.24 -23.67
N GLN A 140 6.04 4.46 -22.42
CA GLN A 140 7.28 3.90 -21.89
C GLN A 140 7.16 3.57 -20.41
N LEU A 141 7.93 2.58 -19.97
CA LEU A 141 8.01 2.22 -18.56
C LEU A 141 8.75 3.30 -17.76
N ASN A 142 8.11 3.86 -16.75
CA ASN A 142 8.76 4.74 -15.77
C ASN A 142 9.53 3.90 -14.75
N ARG A 143 10.83 3.72 -15.01
CA ARG A 143 11.71 2.88 -14.18
C ARG A 143 11.89 3.43 -12.77
N GLU A 144 11.86 4.75 -12.61
CA GLU A 144 12.00 5.40 -11.31
C GLU A 144 10.77 5.15 -10.42
N LYS A 145 9.57 5.43 -10.93
CA LYS A 145 8.32 5.11 -10.22
C LYS A 145 8.23 3.62 -9.88
N LEU A 146 8.65 2.75 -10.81
CA LEU A 146 8.67 1.30 -10.55
C LEU A 146 9.64 0.93 -9.43
N ARG A 147 10.81 1.57 -9.35
CA ARG A 147 11.79 1.35 -8.26
C ARG A 147 11.19 1.75 -6.90
N ILE A 148 10.52 2.90 -6.83
CA ILE A 148 9.84 3.36 -5.61
C ILE A 148 8.76 2.35 -5.17
N VAL A 149 7.90 1.91 -6.09
CA VAL A 149 6.86 0.93 -5.77
C VAL A 149 7.45 -0.39 -5.28
N ARG A 150 8.52 -0.88 -5.92
CA ARG A 150 9.20 -2.12 -5.51
C ARG A 150 9.76 -2.05 -4.09
N ARG A 151 10.28 -0.90 -3.66
CA ARG A 151 10.79 -0.70 -2.29
C ARG A 151 9.70 -0.79 -1.23
N ARG A 152 8.45 -0.55 -1.61
CA ARG A 152 7.28 -0.52 -0.71
C ARG A 152 6.45 -1.81 -0.75
N GLU A 153 6.80 -2.75 -1.63
CA GLU A 153 6.12 -4.03 -1.71
C GLU A 153 6.34 -4.86 -0.45
N GLY A 154 5.28 -5.49 0.01
CA GLY A 154 5.30 -6.36 1.19
C GLY A 154 5.47 -5.65 2.51
N ARG A 155 5.46 -4.32 2.53
CA ARG A 155 5.64 -3.51 3.73
C ARG A 155 4.32 -2.98 4.24
N TYR A 156 4.16 -3.06 5.56
CA TYR A 156 3.08 -2.44 6.32
C TYR A 156 3.67 -1.48 7.32
N LEU A 157 3.01 -0.35 7.48
CA LEU A 157 3.30 0.58 8.55
C LEU A 157 2.13 0.52 9.53
N LEU A 158 2.40 0.12 10.76
CA LEU A 158 1.47 0.17 11.86
C LEU A 158 1.81 1.36 12.74
N ARG A 159 0.81 1.89 13.43
CA ARG A 159 0.94 2.99 14.40
C ARG A 159 0.19 2.60 15.66
N THR A 160 0.79 2.83 16.82
CA THR A 160 0.23 2.44 18.10
C THR A 160 0.70 3.37 19.21
N ASN A 161 -0.12 3.53 20.25
CA ASN A 161 0.27 4.15 21.53
C ASN A 161 0.67 3.11 22.60
N LEU A 162 0.89 1.87 22.18
CA LEU A 162 1.44 0.81 23.02
C LEU A 162 2.97 0.85 22.94
N THR A 163 3.59 1.69 23.76
CA THR A 163 5.04 1.95 23.71
C THR A 163 5.89 0.84 24.33
N ASP A 164 5.31 0.09 25.28
CA ASP A 164 6.00 -0.93 26.06
C ASP A 164 5.79 -2.36 25.55
N TYR A 165 5.26 -2.49 24.32
CA TYR A 165 4.98 -3.79 23.73
C TYR A 165 6.07 -4.21 22.75
N GLU A 166 6.41 -5.51 22.82
CA GLU A 166 7.32 -6.13 21.88
C GLU A 166 6.76 -6.10 20.44
N PRO A 167 7.57 -5.83 19.44
CA PRO A 167 7.13 -5.75 18.05
C PRO A 167 6.40 -6.99 17.53
N ASP A 168 6.76 -8.19 18.01
CA ASP A 168 6.08 -9.44 17.69
C ASP A 168 4.66 -9.48 18.22
N ALA A 169 4.43 -8.99 19.45
CA ALA A 169 3.09 -8.92 20.03
C ALA A 169 2.20 -7.96 19.22
N LEU A 170 2.70 -6.80 18.85
CA LEU A 170 1.98 -5.83 18.02
C LEU A 170 1.61 -6.41 16.65
N TRP A 171 2.54 -7.13 16.03
CA TRP A 171 2.27 -7.82 14.77
C TRP A 171 1.21 -8.90 14.92
N ARG A 172 1.25 -9.71 15.99
CA ARG A 172 0.23 -10.74 16.25
C ARG A 172 -1.17 -10.16 16.40
N TYR A 173 -1.32 -9.04 17.11
CA TYR A 173 -2.61 -8.36 17.23
C TYR A 173 -3.12 -7.88 15.86
N TYR A 174 -2.25 -7.29 15.05
CA TYR A 174 -2.65 -6.87 13.71
C TYR A 174 -3.06 -8.04 12.81
N MET A 175 -2.36 -9.15 12.89
CA MET A 175 -2.71 -10.36 12.12
C MET A 175 -4.05 -10.95 12.51
N GLN A 176 -4.50 -10.81 13.76
CA GLN A 176 -5.84 -11.22 14.16
C GLN A 176 -6.92 -10.46 13.36
N LEU A 177 -6.75 -9.16 13.15
CA LEU A 177 -7.66 -8.39 12.29
C LEU A 177 -7.68 -8.94 10.86
N VAL A 178 -6.51 -9.22 10.30
CA VAL A 178 -6.40 -9.77 8.93
C VAL A 178 -7.13 -11.13 8.81
N PHE A 179 -7.00 -12.00 9.81
CA PHE A 179 -7.71 -13.28 9.83
C PHE A 179 -9.22 -13.11 9.94
N VAL A 180 -9.69 -12.17 10.76
CA VAL A 180 -11.12 -11.85 10.87
C VAL A 180 -11.67 -11.33 9.54
N GLU A 181 -10.97 -10.43 8.88
CA GLU A 181 -11.37 -9.93 7.55
C GLU A 181 -11.41 -11.04 6.49
N GLU A 182 -10.45 -11.96 6.53
CA GLU A 182 -10.41 -13.09 5.60
C GLU A 182 -11.59 -14.06 5.84
N ALA A 183 -11.91 -14.35 7.11
CA ALA A 183 -13.07 -15.16 7.47
C ALA A 183 -14.39 -14.52 6.99
N PHE A 184 -14.57 -13.21 7.19
CA PHE A 184 -15.75 -12.51 6.68
C PHE A 184 -15.82 -12.47 5.14
N ARG A 185 -14.70 -12.42 4.45
CA ARG A 185 -14.66 -12.48 2.99
C ARG A 185 -15.08 -13.84 2.47
N THR A 186 -14.63 -14.91 3.11
CA THR A 186 -15.04 -16.29 2.79
C THR A 186 -16.53 -16.47 2.98
N LEU A 187 -17.06 -16.06 4.14
CA LEU A 187 -18.51 -16.13 4.41
C LEU A 187 -19.37 -15.35 3.40
N LYS A 188 -18.88 -14.20 2.90
CA LYS A 188 -19.60 -13.43 1.86
C LYS A 188 -19.47 -14.01 0.46
N GLY A 189 -18.46 -14.84 0.21
CA GLY A 189 -18.26 -15.50 -1.07
C GLY A 189 -19.07 -16.79 -1.23
N ASP A 190 -19.56 -17.33 -0.11
CA ASP A 190 -20.36 -18.56 -0.07
C ASP A 190 -21.88 -18.27 0.00
N LEU A 191 -22.29 -17.00 -0.03
CA LEU A 191 -23.67 -16.52 -0.14
C LEU A 191 -23.94 -15.97 -1.55
#